data_daeec929871171111b1f7011cabd9b47
#
_entry.id   daeec929871171111b1f7011cabd9b47
#
_cell.length_a   1.000
_cell.length_b   1.000
_cell.length_c   1.000
_cell.angle_alpha   90.00
_cell.angle_beta   90.00
_cell.angle_gamma   90.00
#
_symmetry.space_group_name_H-M   'P 1'
#
loop_
_entity.id
_entity.type
_entity.pdbx_description
1 polymer ?
#
loop_
_entity_poly.entity_id
_entity_poly.type
_entity_poly.pdbx_seq_one_letter_code
_entity_poly.pdbx_strand_id
1 'polypeptide(L)'
;MTTPVRVQQSIRQLETKGLTHTQIAKELGVSRTTVVKYATRDYSPTPTAGREGSRSLVVGEYARKADEWLEADLRMPRKQRHTARRVHERLVDECGFEGSYSSVQRWVKRWRQRHRGEAEGFSELEWAPGSAQVDFGQALAVIAGVERTVHFLVVSFPYSNMRYVAALPGETAECVCHGLNRVFSHTGMVPRVLVFDNATGVGHRRVDGTVTQTRLFSLFCAHYGFETRFCNPYSGWEKGSTENAVGFLRRNLMVPTPSTEGWDRLTDAWLERCDGLARGDHYREGVPIRDLFETDLDHMLPLPPSMFDACDWRGVKADRTGTVTIDSNRYLAGPKWHSMRLMAGVRALWIGYNVLDSPMRDE
;
A
#
# COMPACT_ATOMS: atom_id res chain seq x y z
N MET A 1 -7.16 -31.58 -34.26
CA MET A 1 -6.21 -30.49 -34.60
C MET A 1 -6.95 -29.47 -35.46
N THR A 2 -6.81 -28.17 -35.18
CA THR A 2 -7.47 -27.12 -35.96
C THR A 2 -6.58 -26.74 -37.14
N THR A 3 -7.11 -26.76 -38.36
CA THR A 3 -6.38 -26.40 -39.59
C THR A 3 -5.85 -24.95 -39.46
N PRO A 4 -4.55 -24.68 -39.70
CA PRO A 4 -3.99 -23.33 -39.58
C PRO A 4 -4.70 -22.33 -40.51
N VAL A 5 -4.87 -21.09 -40.06
CA VAL A 5 -5.58 -20.03 -40.82
C VAL A 5 -4.97 -19.81 -42.21
N ARG A 6 -3.65 -19.90 -42.31
CA ARG A 6 -2.93 -19.78 -43.59
C ARG A 6 -3.37 -20.84 -44.63
N VAL A 7 -3.59 -22.08 -44.19
CA VAL A 7 -4.10 -23.16 -45.06
C VAL A 7 -5.55 -22.91 -45.45
N GLN A 8 -6.37 -22.39 -44.56
CA GLN A 8 -7.76 -21.99 -44.83
C GLN A 8 -7.83 -20.86 -45.86
N GLN A 9 -6.93 -19.90 -45.80
CA GLN A 9 -6.79 -18.84 -46.81
C GLN A 9 -6.36 -19.38 -48.17
N SER A 10 -5.39 -20.31 -48.22
CA SER A 10 -4.95 -20.92 -49.45
C SER A 10 -6.08 -21.75 -50.13
N ILE A 11 -6.92 -22.44 -49.35
CA ILE A 11 -8.10 -23.14 -49.87
C ILE A 11 -9.02 -22.15 -50.61
N ARG A 12 -9.34 -21.02 -50.05
CA ARG A 12 -10.17 -19.96 -50.65
C ARG A 12 -9.55 -19.41 -51.96
N GLN A 13 -8.24 -19.12 -51.91
CA GLN A 13 -7.53 -18.59 -53.08
C GLN A 13 -7.51 -19.56 -54.25
N LEU A 14 -7.30 -20.85 -53.99
CA LEU A 14 -7.29 -21.90 -55.04
C LEU A 14 -8.70 -22.16 -55.57
N GLU A 15 -9.73 -22.10 -54.76
CA GLU A 15 -11.12 -22.17 -55.16
C GLU A 15 -11.50 -21.03 -56.11
N THR A 16 -11.11 -19.79 -55.76
CA THR A 16 -11.34 -18.59 -56.59
C THR A 16 -10.62 -18.70 -57.93
N LYS A 17 -9.51 -19.45 -57.99
CA LYS A 17 -8.81 -19.77 -59.24
C LYS A 17 -9.47 -20.90 -60.06
N GLY A 18 -10.60 -21.45 -59.61
CA GLY A 18 -11.39 -22.46 -60.30
C GLY A 18 -10.90 -23.90 -60.15
N LEU A 19 -10.02 -24.21 -59.18
CA LEU A 19 -9.59 -25.59 -58.92
C LEU A 19 -10.71 -26.36 -58.21
N THR A 20 -10.83 -27.64 -58.55
CA THR A 20 -11.78 -28.53 -57.87
C THR A 20 -11.31 -28.87 -56.45
N HIS A 21 -12.23 -29.16 -55.55
CA HIS A 21 -11.91 -29.53 -54.17
C HIS A 21 -10.91 -30.68 -54.04
N THR A 22 -10.93 -31.60 -55.01
CA THR A 22 -10.00 -32.76 -55.07
C THR A 22 -8.58 -32.29 -55.42
N GLN A 23 -8.46 -31.35 -56.36
CA GLN A 23 -7.17 -30.78 -56.76
C GLN A 23 -6.57 -29.95 -55.60
N ILE A 24 -7.41 -29.11 -54.96
CA ILE A 24 -7.01 -28.33 -53.78
C ILE A 24 -6.53 -29.20 -52.63
N ALA A 25 -7.25 -30.32 -52.39
CA ALA A 25 -6.87 -31.29 -51.35
C ALA A 25 -5.48 -31.90 -51.60
N LYS A 26 -5.22 -32.25 -52.87
CA LYS A 26 -3.93 -32.82 -53.31
C LYS A 26 -2.80 -31.79 -53.21
N GLU A 27 -3.05 -30.55 -53.62
CA GLU A 27 -2.04 -29.50 -53.66
C GLU A 27 -1.62 -29.04 -52.26
N LEU A 28 -2.58 -28.93 -51.35
CA LEU A 28 -2.33 -28.46 -49.96
C LEU A 28 -2.05 -29.60 -48.95
N GLY A 29 -2.09 -30.87 -49.41
CA GLY A 29 -1.84 -32.03 -48.52
C GLY A 29 -2.88 -32.20 -47.41
N VAL A 30 -4.13 -31.75 -47.63
CA VAL A 30 -5.24 -31.83 -46.66
C VAL A 30 -6.35 -32.74 -47.16
N SER A 31 -7.22 -33.22 -46.25
CA SER A 31 -8.35 -34.04 -46.68
C SER A 31 -9.38 -33.23 -47.49
N ARG A 32 -10.05 -33.88 -48.46
CA ARG A 32 -11.13 -33.26 -49.23
C ARG A 32 -12.25 -32.70 -48.30
N THR A 33 -12.54 -33.38 -47.20
CA THR A 33 -13.50 -32.91 -46.18
C THR A 33 -13.06 -31.63 -45.52
N THR A 34 -11.75 -31.46 -45.32
CA THR A 34 -11.18 -30.18 -44.79
C THR A 34 -11.36 -29.07 -45.83
N VAL A 35 -11.12 -29.33 -47.11
CA VAL A 35 -11.33 -28.33 -48.18
C VAL A 35 -12.80 -27.90 -48.24
N VAL A 36 -13.75 -28.83 -48.30
CA VAL A 36 -15.19 -28.52 -48.31
C VAL A 36 -15.60 -27.70 -47.09
N LYS A 37 -15.12 -28.06 -45.89
CA LYS A 37 -15.41 -27.36 -44.67
C LYS A 37 -14.99 -25.88 -44.67
N TYR A 38 -13.85 -25.56 -45.29
CA TYR A 38 -13.29 -24.22 -45.29
C TYR A 38 -13.53 -23.43 -46.58
N ALA A 39 -13.92 -24.09 -47.68
CA ALA A 39 -14.35 -23.45 -48.91
C ALA A 39 -15.64 -22.63 -48.74
N THR A 40 -16.62 -23.16 -48.01
CA THR A 40 -17.95 -22.56 -47.82
C THR A 40 -18.09 -21.81 -46.47
N ARG A 41 -17.04 -21.80 -45.65
CA ARG A 41 -17.13 -21.21 -44.31
C ARG A 41 -17.23 -19.69 -44.38
N ASP A 42 -18.21 -19.12 -43.69
CA ASP A 42 -18.26 -17.68 -43.41
C ASP A 42 -17.24 -17.31 -42.36
N TYR A 43 -16.36 -16.35 -42.69
CA TYR A 43 -15.33 -15.80 -41.81
C TYR A 43 -15.68 -14.45 -41.25
N SER A 44 -16.89 -13.96 -41.54
CA SER A 44 -17.37 -12.69 -40.92
C SER A 44 -17.35 -12.84 -39.39
N PRO A 45 -16.80 -11.89 -38.65
CA PRO A 45 -16.85 -11.96 -37.21
C PRO A 45 -18.31 -11.87 -36.75
N THR A 46 -18.93 -13.01 -36.54
CA THR A 46 -20.19 -13.08 -35.83
C THR A 46 -19.91 -12.74 -34.37
N PRO A 47 -20.67 -11.83 -33.74
CA PRO A 47 -20.63 -11.69 -32.29
C PRO A 47 -20.82 -13.12 -31.74
N THR A 48 -19.80 -13.66 -31.13
CA THR A 48 -19.94 -14.91 -30.40
C THR A 48 -20.96 -14.61 -29.31
N ALA A 49 -22.21 -14.99 -29.52
CA ALA A 49 -23.15 -15.13 -28.42
C ALA A 49 -22.41 -15.94 -27.38
N GLY A 50 -22.08 -15.31 -26.26
CA GLY A 50 -21.27 -15.94 -25.23
C GLY A 50 -21.86 -17.32 -25.03
N ARG A 51 -21.03 -18.37 -25.17
CA ARG A 51 -21.45 -19.74 -24.90
C ARG A 51 -22.29 -19.66 -23.65
N GLU A 52 -23.59 -19.95 -23.74
CA GLU A 52 -24.44 -20.14 -22.57
C GLU A 52 -23.69 -21.09 -21.67
N GLY A 53 -23.11 -20.50 -20.60
CA GLY A 53 -22.20 -21.24 -19.75
C GLY A 53 -22.97 -22.44 -19.23
N SER A 54 -22.34 -23.60 -19.29
CA SER A 54 -22.73 -24.85 -18.65
C SER A 54 -23.71 -24.55 -17.52
N ARG A 55 -24.95 -25.08 -17.60
CA ARG A 55 -25.98 -24.90 -16.60
C ARG A 55 -25.38 -25.02 -15.22
N SER A 56 -25.48 -23.94 -14.45
CA SER A 56 -24.96 -23.93 -13.08
C SER A 56 -25.67 -25.04 -12.30
N LEU A 57 -24.91 -25.94 -11.70
CA LEU A 57 -25.47 -26.94 -10.79
C LEU A 57 -26.09 -26.29 -9.54
N VAL A 58 -25.71 -25.05 -9.23
CA VAL A 58 -26.30 -24.25 -8.15
C VAL A 58 -27.55 -23.57 -8.70
N VAL A 59 -28.71 -24.21 -8.54
CA VAL A 59 -30.01 -23.73 -9.01
C VAL A 59 -31.09 -23.92 -7.93
N GLY A 60 -32.24 -23.29 -8.08
CA GLY A 60 -33.38 -23.46 -7.17
C GLY A 60 -33.06 -23.11 -5.72
N GLU A 61 -33.36 -24.02 -4.81
CA GLU A 61 -33.18 -23.81 -3.37
C GLU A 61 -31.73 -23.56 -2.95
N TYR A 62 -30.77 -24.26 -3.55
CA TYR A 62 -29.35 -24.05 -3.29
C TYR A 62 -28.87 -22.64 -3.67
N ALA A 63 -29.38 -22.13 -4.79
CA ALA A 63 -29.05 -20.77 -5.23
C ALA A 63 -29.63 -19.74 -4.24
N ARG A 64 -30.89 -19.91 -3.84
CA ARG A 64 -31.55 -19.02 -2.89
C ARG A 64 -30.83 -18.99 -1.54
N LYS A 65 -30.49 -20.15 -0.99
CA LYS A 65 -29.73 -20.24 0.27
C LYS A 65 -28.34 -19.59 0.18
N ALA A 66 -27.60 -19.84 -0.90
CA ALA A 66 -26.31 -19.21 -1.12
C ALA A 66 -26.44 -17.69 -1.24
N ASP A 67 -27.47 -17.19 -1.93
CA ASP A 67 -27.73 -15.76 -2.07
C ASP A 67 -28.10 -15.12 -0.72
N GLU A 68 -28.98 -15.74 0.09
CA GLU A 68 -29.32 -15.28 1.44
C GLU A 68 -28.06 -15.10 2.33
N TRP A 69 -27.15 -16.07 2.30
CA TRP A 69 -25.90 -15.98 3.10
C TRP A 69 -24.96 -14.88 2.58
N LEU A 70 -24.84 -14.75 1.27
CA LEU A 70 -23.99 -13.74 0.66
C LEU A 70 -24.55 -12.31 0.82
N GLU A 71 -25.89 -12.16 0.85
CA GLU A 71 -26.55 -10.89 1.17
C GLU A 71 -26.35 -10.51 2.64
N ALA A 72 -26.46 -11.47 3.57
CA ALA A 72 -26.13 -11.25 4.97
C ALA A 72 -24.66 -10.81 5.16
N ASP A 73 -23.74 -11.37 4.35
CA ASP A 73 -22.33 -11.00 4.36
C ASP A 73 -22.08 -9.51 4.03
N LEU A 74 -22.95 -8.87 3.27
CA LEU A 74 -22.79 -7.45 2.93
C LEU A 74 -22.75 -6.56 4.17
N ARG A 75 -23.45 -6.99 5.25
CA ARG A 75 -23.49 -6.29 6.55
C ARG A 75 -22.36 -6.70 7.51
N MET A 76 -21.58 -7.74 7.16
CA MET A 76 -20.55 -8.28 8.03
C MET A 76 -19.16 -7.72 7.68
N PRO A 77 -18.23 -7.62 8.67
CA PRO A 77 -16.84 -7.28 8.42
C PRO A 77 -16.21 -8.23 7.40
N ARG A 78 -15.37 -7.70 6.48
CA ARG A 78 -14.78 -8.47 5.36
C ARG A 78 -14.14 -9.80 5.79
N LYS A 79 -13.49 -9.83 6.97
CA LYS A 79 -12.82 -11.03 7.52
C LYS A 79 -13.80 -12.09 8.04
N GLN A 80 -15.08 -11.75 8.24
CA GLN A 80 -16.13 -12.65 8.71
C GLN A 80 -17.11 -13.05 7.60
N ARG A 81 -16.84 -12.68 6.34
CA ARG A 81 -17.67 -13.04 5.18
C ARG A 81 -17.35 -14.44 4.69
N HIS A 82 -18.36 -15.13 4.17
CA HIS A 82 -18.20 -16.46 3.58
C HIS A 82 -17.16 -16.43 2.44
N THR A 83 -16.25 -17.38 2.48
CA THR A 83 -15.45 -17.75 1.29
C THR A 83 -16.29 -18.66 0.39
N ALA A 84 -15.95 -18.78 -0.90
CA ALA A 84 -16.64 -19.73 -1.78
C ALA A 84 -16.56 -21.17 -1.26
N ARG A 85 -15.47 -21.52 -0.56
CA ARG A 85 -15.30 -22.82 0.07
C ARG A 85 -16.28 -23.00 1.22
N ARG A 86 -16.45 -21.99 2.08
CA ARG A 86 -17.39 -22.07 3.19
C ARG A 86 -18.85 -22.14 2.73
N VAL A 87 -19.20 -21.42 1.64
CA VAL A 87 -20.52 -21.57 1.01
C VAL A 87 -20.74 -23.00 0.51
N HIS A 88 -19.76 -23.61 -0.13
CA HIS A 88 -19.87 -24.99 -0.59
C HIS A 88 -20.06 -25.98 0.57
N GLU A 89 -19.22 -25.88 1.60
CA GLU A 89 -19.31 -26.73 2.81
C GLU A 89 -20.71 -26.61 3.45
N ARG A 90 -21.21 -25.40 3.64
CA ARG A 90 -22.54 -25.20 4.19
C ARG A 90 -23.67 -25.74 3.31
N LEU A 91 -23.56 -25.60 1.98
CA LEU A 91 -24.51 -26.19 1.06
C LEU A 91 -24.56 -27.73 1.14
N VAL A 92 -23.40 -28.36 1.32
CA VAL A 92 -23.30 -29.81 1.52
C VAL A 92 -23.89 -30.19 2.89
N ASP A 93 -23.44 -29.53 3.96
CA ASP A 93 -23.80 -29.91 5.34
C ASP A 93 -25.26 -29.58 5.68
N GLU A 94 -25.75 -28.42 5.25
CA GLU A 94 -27.08 -27.90 5.66
C GLU A 94 -28.15 -28.18 4.63
N CYS A 95 -27.82 -28.39 3.36
CA CYS A 95 -28.78 -28.52 2.27
C CYS A 95 -28.62 -29.83 1.46
N GLY A 96 -27.64 -30.68 1.76
CA GLY A 96 -27.41 -31.92 1.02
C GLY A 96 -26.96 -31.70 -0.44
N PHE A 97 -26.19 -30.63 -0.71
CA PHE A 97 -25.74 -30.32 -2.06
C PHE A 97 -24.66 -31.30 -2.53
N GLU A 98 -24.90 -32.00 -3.63
CA GLU A 98 -23.97 -32.98 -4.20
C GLU A 98 -23.05 -32.41 -5.32
N GLY A 99 -23.18 -31.14 -5.62
CA GLY A 99 -22.42 -30.49 -6.69
C GLY A 99 -20.98 -30.16 -6.33
N SER A 100 -20.15 -29.97 -7.34
CA SER A 100 -18.72 -29.69 -7.14
C SER A 100 -18.45 -28.29 -6.57
N TYR A 101 -17.36 -28.16 -5.83
CA TYR A 101 -16.83 -26.88 -5.37
C TYR A 101 -16.68 -25.85 -6.50
N SER A 102 -16.19 -26.28 -7.69
CA SER A 102 -16.00 -25.41 -8.86
C SER A 102 -17.31 -24.75 -9.32
N SER A 103 -18.46 -25.43 -9.14
CA SER A 103 -19.77 -24.88 -9.48
C SER A 103 -20.16 -23.77 -8.52
N VAL A 104 -19.96 -23.98 -7.21
CA VAL A 104 -20.22 -22.97 -6.17
C VAL A 104 -19.25 -21.80 -6.31
N GLN A 105 -17.97 -22.04 -6.56
CA GLN A 105 -16.98 -20.97 -6.77
C GLN A 105 -17.37 -20.06 -7.94
N ARG A 106 -17.83 -20.62 -9.07
CA ARG A 106 -18.32 -19.85 -10.21
C ARG A 106 -19.60 -19.09 -9.89
N TRP A 107 -20.50 -19.68 -9.10
CA TRP A 107 -21.69 -19.00 -8.62
C TRP A 107 -21.38 -17.82 -7.74
N VAL A 108 -20.59 -17.99 -6.70
CA VAL A 108 -20.17 -16.94 -5.78
C VAL A 108 -19.42 -15.81 -6.52
N LYS A 109 -18.56 -16.15 -7.51
CA LYS A 109 -17.89 -15.15 -8.34
C LYS A 109 -18.90 -14.31 -9.13
N ARG A 110 -19.89 -14.94 -9.79
CA ARG A 110 -20.95 -14.25 -10.55
C ARG A 110 -21.86 -13.43 -9.64
N TRP A 111 -22.21 -13.96 -8.47
CA TRP A 111 -23.00 -13.25 -7.48
C TRP A 111 -22.28 -11.98 -7.03
N ARG A 112 -21.02 -12.06 -6.65
CA ARG A 112 -20.19 -10.92 -6.28
C ARG A 112 -20.02 -9.90 -7.41
N GLN A 113 -19.97 -10.34 -8.65
CA GLN A 113 -19.92 -9.44 -9.81
C GLN A 113 -21.24 -8.69 -10.01
N ARG A 114 -22.39 -9.33 -9.81
CA ARG A 114 -23.72 -8.71 -9.93
C ARG A 114 -24.03 -7.76 -8.76
N HIS A 115 -23.55 -8.09 -7.57
CA HIS A 115 -23.76 -7.30 -6.35
C HIS A 115 -22.54 -6.43 -5.99
N ARG A 116 -21.51 -6.40 -6.82
CA ARG A 116 -20.72 -5.18 -6.91
C ARG A 116 -21.74 -4.15 -7.38
N GLY A 117 -22.26 -3.36 -6.42
CA GLY A 117 -23.00 -2.17 -6.75
C GLY A 117 -22.27 -1.45 -7.86
N GLU A 118 -22.95 -0.74 -8.73
CA GLU A 118 -22.33 0.09 -9.72
C GLU A 118 -21.09 0.64 -9.05
N ALA A 119 -19.93 0.05 -9.35
CA ALA A 119 -18.69 0.50 -8.78
C ALA A 119 -18.69 1.93 -9.27
N GLU A 120 -18.92 2.88 -8.37
CA GLU A 120 -18.64 4.27 -8.62
C GLU A 120 -17.35 4.20 -9.37
N GLY A 121 -17.41 4.53 -10.68
CA GLY A 121 -16.33 4.21 -11.58
C GLY A 121 -15.09 4.70 -10.85
N PHE A 122 -14.10 3.82 -10.63
CA PHE A 122 -12.90 4.19 -9.90
C PHE A 122 -12.35 5.39 -10.65
N SER A 123 -12.72 6.60 -10.22
CA SER A 123 -12.01 7.76 -10.65
C SER A 123 -10.62 7.54 -10.10
N GLU A 124 -9.64 7.39 -10.97
CA GLU A 124 -8.25 7.38 -10.56
C GLU A 124 -8.08 8.59 -9.64
N LEU A 125 -7.60 8.36 -8.43
CA LEU A 125 -7.30 9.44 -7.52
C LEU A 125 -6.20 10.27 -8.18
N GLU A 126 -6.57 11.41 -8.75
CA GLU A 126 -5.60 12.37 -9.24
C GLU A 126 -5.02 13.06 -8.01
N TRP A 127 -3.77 12.76 -7.75
CA TRP A 127 -3.04 13.39 -6.67
C TRP A 127 -2.52 14.75 -7.13
N ALA A 128 -2.89 15.79 -6.41
CA ALA A 128 -2.32 17.11 -6.66
C ALA A 128 -0.81 17.08 -6.36
N PRO A 129 0.04 17.70 -7.21
CA PRO A 129 1.46 17.81 -6.92
C PRO A 129 1.70 18.52 -5.58
N GLY A 130 2.81 18.20 -4.93
CA GLY A 130 3.15 18.69 -3.60
C GLY A 130 2.40 18.01 -2.44
N SER A 131 1.65 16.93 -2.71
CA SER A 131 1.03 16.07 -1.70
C SER A 131 1.83 14.78 -1.53
N ALA A 132 1.93 14.28 -0.28
CA ALA A 132 2.63 13.04 0.00
C ALA A 132 1.80 12.10 0.89
N GLN A 133 2.07 10.80 0.76
CA GLN A 133 1.53 9.75 1.62
C GLN A 133 2.61 9.25 2.56
N VAL A 134 2.23 8.96 3.79
CA VAL A 134 3.11 8.43 4.83
C VAL A 134 2.63 7.06 5.27
N ASP A 135 3.56 6.10 5.24
CA ASP A 135 3.30 4.72 5.67
C ASP A 135 4.52 4.16 6.40
N PHE A 136 4.35 3.05 7.09
CA PHE A 136 5.40 2.36 7.83
C PHE A 136 5.65 0.96 7.29
N GLY A 137 6.90 0.54 7.42
CA GLY A 137 7.28 -0.83 7.20
C GLY A 137 8.32 -1.28 8.23
N GLN A 138 8.59 -2.58 8.26
CA GLN A 138 9.60 -3.16 9.15
C GLN A 138 10.58 -4.01 8.35
N ALA A 139 11.85 -3.97 8.74
CA ALA A 139 12.92 -4.78 8.18
C ALA A 139 14.00 -5.05 9.24
N LEU A 140 14.92 -5.94 8.93
CA LEU A 140 16.11 -6.17 9.76
C LEU A 140 17.28 -5.33 9.22
N ALA A 141 18.09 -4.80 10.13
CA ALA A 141 19.38 -4.18 9.82
C ALA A 141 20.37 -4.44 10.96
N VAL A 142 21.65 -4.40 10.64
CA VAL A 142 22.72 -4.45 11.64
C VAL A 142 23.15 -3.02 11.95
N ILE A 143 22.88 -2.54 13.16
CA ILE A 143 23.22 -1.19 13.60
C ILE A 143 24.24 -1.30 14.73
N ALA A 144 25.42 -0.69 14.52
CA ALA A 144 26.55 -0.79 15.44
C ALA A 144 26.90 -2.24 15.82
N GLY A 145 26.87 -3.15 14.84
CA GLY A 145 27.16 -4.58 15.05
C GLY A 145 26.03 -5.42 15.67
N VAL A 146 24.87 -4.83 15.96
CA VAL A 146 23.73 -5.53 16.56
C VAL A 146 22.58 -5.60 15.56
N GLU A 147 22.07 -6.80 15.32
CA GLU A 147 20.84 -6.97 14.52
C GLU A 147 19.64 -6.38 15.26
N ARG A 148 18.90 -5.51 14.57
CA ARG A 148 17.72 -4.82 15.09
C ARG A 148 16.59 -4.83 14.10
N THR A 149 15.36 -4.85 14.60
CA THR A 149 14.19 -4.49 13.80
C THR A 149 14.20 -2.98 13.59
N VAL A 150 14.24 -2.56 12.33
CA VAL A 150 14.12 -1.18 11.90
C VAL A 150 12.70 -0.93 11.47
N HIS A 151 12.04 0.03 12.10
CA HIS A 151 10.82 0.64 11.61
C HIS A 151 11.21 1.71 10.58
N PHE A 152 10.73 1.63 9.39
CA PHE A 152 11.04 2.63 8.38
C PHE A 152 9.80 3.39 7.95
N LEU A 153 9.90 4.72 8.05
CA LEU A 153 8.87 5.64 7.60
C LEU A 153 9.08 5.91 6.11
N VAL A 154 8.05 5.67 5.32
CA VAL A 154 8.03 5.93 3.87
C VAL A 154 7.23 7.19 3.61
N VAL A 155 7.81 8.14 2.88
CA VAL A 155 7.12 9.30 2.34
C VAL A 155 7.10 9.14 0.83
N SER A 156 5.93 8.91 0.26
CA SER A 156 5.74 8.74 -1.17
C SER A 156 4.94 9.88 -1.77
N PHE A 157 5.36 10.36 -2.93
CA PHE A 157 4.72 11.43 -3.70
C PHE A 157 3.97 10.78 -4.86
N PRO A 158 2.65 10.61 -4.78
CA PRO A 158 1.91 9.85 -5.77
C PRO A 158 1.88 10.48 -7.16
N TYR A 159 2.03 11.81 -7.25
CA TYR A 159 2.07 12.52 -8.52
C TYR A 159 3.32 12.13 -9.33
N SER A 160 4.51 12.26 -8.75
CA SER A 160 5.78 11.93 -9.42
C SER A 160 6.21 10.48 -9.26
N ASN A 161 5.59 9.74 -8.32
CA ASN A 161 6.05 8.42 -7.85
C ASN A 161 7.42 8.46 -7.13
N MET A 162 7.85 9.64 -6.67
CA MET A 162 9.04 9.80 -5.83
C MET A 162 8.79 9.20 -4.44
N ARG A 163 9.83 8.67 -3.83
CA ARG A 163 9.75 8.00 -2.53
C ARG A 163 11.00 8.24 -1.71
N TYR A 164 10.82 8.54 -0.43
CA TYR A 164 11.90 8.68 0.55
C TYR A 164 11.65 7.79 1.75
N VAL A 165 12.72 7.41 2.43
CA VAL A 165 12.67 6.49 3.58
C VAL A 165 13.56 7.00 4.70
N ALA A 166 13.04 6.98 5.93
CA ALA A 166 13.82 7.22 7.14
C ALA A 166 13.80 5.99 8.05
N ALA A 167 14.96 5.61 8.59
CA ALA A 167 15.14 4.50 9.52
C ALA A 167 14.88 4.96 10.96
N LEU A 168 14.06 4.22 11.70
CA LEU A 168 13.60 4.58 13.04
C LEU A 168 13.59 3.36 13.97
N PRO A 169 13.76 3.56 15.28
CA PRO A 169 13.68 2.47 16.25
C PRO A 169 12.23 2.08 16.59
N GLY A 170 11.24 2.86 16.18
CA GLY A 170 9.83 2.65 16.49
C GLY A 170 8.91 3.56 15.69
N GLU A 171 7.62 3.56 16.05
CA GLU A 171 6.56 4.33 15.38
C GLU A 171 5.90 5.35 16.34
N THR A 172 6.65 5.86 17.32
CA THR A 172 6.16 6.90 18.25
C THR A 172 6.09 8.28 17.59
N ALA A 173 5.46 9.25 18.24
CA ALA A 173 5.34 10.61 17.71
C ALA A 173 6.72 11.25 17.45
N GLU A 174 7.66 11.03 18.35
CA GLU A 174 9.04 11.51 18.21
C GLU A 174 9.73 10.89 17.01
N CYS A 175 9.50 9.59 16.78
CA CYS A 175 10.01 8.86 15.61
C CYS A 175 9.43 9.43 14.32
N VAL A 176 8.12 9.64 14.25
CA VAL A 176 7.46 10.23 13.07
C VAL A 176 8.01 11.62 12.78
N CYS A 177 8.04 12.49 13.78
CA CYS A 177 8.54 13.86 13.64
C CYS A 177 10.02 13.87 13.21
N HIS A 178 10.86 13.00 13.80
CA HIS A 178 12.26 12.86 13.40
C HIS A 178 12.39 12.39 11.97
N GLY A 179 11.70 11.33 11.56
CA GLY A 179 11.75 10.81 10.21
C GLY A 179 11.28 11.81 9.15
N LEU A 180 10.20 12.54 9.43
CA LEU A 180 9.72 13.61 8.54
C LEU A 180 10.73 14.76 8.47
N ASN A 181 11.32 15.17 9.60
CA ASN A 181 12.41 16.16 9.61
C ASN A 181 13.55 15.76 8.67
N ARG A 182 13.97 14.49 8.70
CA ARG A 182 15.06 13.99 7.83
C ARG A 182 14.69 14.11 6.35
N VAL A 183 13.44 13.73 5.99
CA VAL A 183 12.96 13.84 4.61
C VAL A 183 12.84 15.31 4.20
N PHE A 184 12.25 16.18 5.02
CA PHE A 184 12.09 17.60 4.70
C PHE A 184 13.44 18.31 4.56
N SER A 185 14.41 18.01 5.45
CA SER A 185 15.79 18.52 5.31
C SER A 185 16.45 18.07 4.01
N HIS A 186 16.22 16.82 3.62
CA HIS A 186 16.84 16.26 2.42
C HIS A 186 16.25 16.87 1.14
N THR A 187 14.94 17.03 1.07
CA THR A 187 14.25 17.64 -0.09
C THR A 187 14.34 19.16 -0.12
N GLY A 188 14.66 19.80 1.01
CA GLY A 188 14.63 21.26 1.15
C GLY A 188 13.22 21.86 1.17
N MET A 189 12.17 21.04 1.14
CA MET A 189 10.77 21.46 1.03
C MET A 189 9.85 20.62 1.93
N VAL A 190 8.64 21.13 2.18
CA VAL A 190 7.61 20.47 3.00
C VAL A 190 6.35 20.23 2.16
N PRO A 191 5.83 19.01 2.08
CA PRO A 191 4.57 18.75 1.37
C PRO A 191 3.41 19.58 1.95
N ARG A 192 2.52 20.10 1.11
CA ARG A 192 1.33 20.85 1.58
C ARG A 192 0.34 19.98 2.34
N VAL A 193 0.23 18.72 1.91
CA VAL A 193 -0.70 17.75 2.48
C VAL A 193 0.04 16.45 2.74
N LEU A 194 -0.01 15.96 3.97
CA LEU A 194 0.44 14.62 4.33
C LEU A 194 -0.75 13.71 4.63
N VAL A 195 -0.83 12.61 3.91
CA VAL A 195 -1.89 11.61 4.07
C VAL A 195 -1.34 10.38 4.78
N PHE A 196 -1.89 10.07 5.94
CA PHE A 196 -1.48 8.92 6.75
C PHE A 196 -2.47 7.76 6.56
N ASP A 197 -1.95 6.57 6.28
CA ASP A 197 -2.79 5.36 6.24
C ASP A 197 -3.28 4.97 7.63
N ASN A 198 -2.45 5.16 8.64
CA ASN A 198 -2.77 4.88 10.03
C ASN A 198 -2.41 6.07 10.94
N ALA A 199 -3.15 6.22 12.03
CA ALA A 199 -2.86 7.22 13.04
C ALA A 199 -1.75 6.82 14.02
N THR A 200 -1.18 5.63 13.92
CA THR A 200 -0.12 5.12 14.82
C THR A 200 1.04 6.11 14.88
N GLY A 201 1.46 6.45 16.10
CA GLY A 201 2.51 7.43 16.36
C GLY A 201 2.11 8.90 16.23
N VAL A 202 1.11 9.25 15.41
CA VAL A 202 0.69 10.65 15.24
C VAL A 202 -0.59 11.00 16.00
N GLY A 203 -1.38 10.00 16.42
CA GLY A 203 -2.63 10.23 17.14
C GLY A 203 -3.39 8.95 17.46
N HIS A 204 -4.60 9.14 17.99
CA HIS A 204 -5.51 8.05 18.31
C HIS A 204 -6.82 8.22 17.55
N ARG A 205 -7.27 7.15 16.88
CA ARG A 205 -8.58 7.13 16.23
C ARG A 205 -9.69 6.94 17.26
N ARG A 206 -10.66 7.83 17.27
CA ARG A 206 -11.86 7.73 18.11
C ARG A 206 -12.88 6.76 17.52
N VAL A 207 -13.89 6.41 18.31
CA VAL A 207 -14.98 5.52 17.90
C VAL A 207 -15.80 6.12 16.74
N ASP A 208 -15.91 7.45 16.68
CA ASP A 208 -16.57 8.21 15.60
C ASP A 208 -15.76 8.28 14.30
N GLY A 209 -14.57 7.66 14.27
CA GLY A 209 -13.67 7.65 13.12
C GLY A 209 -12.73 8.85 13.04
N THR A 210 -12.91 9.89 13.84
CA THR A 210 -12.00 11.05 13.89
C THR A 210 -10.65 10.67 14.51
N VAL A 211 -9.58 11.36 14.11
CA VAL A 211 -8.24 11.17 14.68
C VAL A 211 -7.90 12.36 15.56
N THR A 212 -7.61 12.09 16.84
CA THR A 212 -7.04 13.08 17.75
C THR A 212 -5.52 12.95 17.69
N GLN A 213 -4.85 13.99 17.21
CA GLN A 213 -3.39 14.01 17.11
C GLN A 213 -2.73 14.10 18.49
N THR A 214 -1.50 13.56 18.61
CA THR A 214 -0.66 13.79 19.79
C THR A 214 -0.26 15.26 19.85
N ARG A 215 0.03 15.76 21.07
CA ARG A 215 0.46 17.16 21.26
C ARG A 215 1.72 17.46 20.45
N LEU A 216 2.72 16.57 20.49
CA LEU A 216 3.98 16.75 19.78
C LEU A 216 3.74 16.88 18.27
N PHE A 217 2.94 15.98 17.69
CA PHE A 217 2.65 16.00 16.26
C PHE A 217 1.81 17.21 15.84
N SER A 218 0.87 17.68 16.69
CA SER A 218 0.11 18.91 16.42
C SER A 218 1.03 20.14 16.39
N LEU A 219 2.01 20.23 17.28
CA LEU A 219 3.02 21.28 17.24
C LEU A 219 3.91 21.19 16.01
N PHE A 220 4.27 19.97 15.60
CA PHE A 220 5.01 19.72 14.37
C PHE A 220 4.27 20.21 13.13
N CYS A 221 2.97 19.90 13.01
CA CYS A 221 2.12 20.39 11.94
C CYS A 221 2.04 21.91 11.91
N ALA A 222 1.87 22.54 13.09
CA ALA A 222 1.82 24.00 13.21
C ALA A 222 3.14 24.67 12.81
N HIS A 223 4.28 24.07 13.17
CA HIS A 223 5.62 24.60 12.83
C HIS A 223 5.88 24.62 11.32
N TYR A 224 5.51 23.55 10.61
CA TYR A 224 5.74 23.41 9.16
C TYR A 224 4.59 23.93 8.30
N GLY A 225 3.40 24.10 8.84
CA GLY A 225 2.24 24.66 8.15
C GLY A 225 1.55 23.73 7.16
N PHE A 226 1.77 22.40 7.22
CA PHE A 226 1.11 21.46 6.32
C PHE A 226 -0.21 20.93 6.89
N GLU A 227 -1.09 20.47 5.99
CA GLU A 227 -2.33 19.78 6.34
C GLU A 227 -2.09 18.28 6.55
N THR A 228 -2.85 17.69 7.46
CA THR A 228 -2.87 16.24 7.66
C THR A 228 -4.22 15.64 7.28
N ARG A 229 -4.19 14.51 6.60
CA ARG A 229 -5.38 13.71 6.28
C ARG A 229 -5.13 12.27 6.71
N PHE A 230 -6.19 11.58 7.12
CA PHE A 230 -6.12 10.19 7.54
C PHE A 230 -7.05 9.36 6.68
N CYS A 231 -6.52 8.31 6.05
CA CYS A 231 -7.32 7.40 5.24
C CYS A 231 -8.41 6.73 6.07
N ASN A 232 -9.55 6.46 5.45
CA ASN A 232 -10.61 5.69 6.08
C ASN A 232 -10.21 4.21 6.21
N PRO A 233 -10.56 3.52 7.32
CA PRO A 233 -10.10 2.15 7.61
C PRO A 233 -10.44 1.09 6.56
N TYR A 234 -11.28 1.41 5.58
CA TYR A 234 -11.80 0.45 4.59
C TYR A 234 -11.57 0.87 3.13
N SER A 235 -10.85 1.95 2.88
CA SER A 235 -10.56 2.47 1.53
C SER A 235 -9.33 1.79 0.92
N GLY A 236 -9.43 0.49 0.62
CA GLY A 236 -8.31 -0.31 0.07
C GLY A 236 -7.83 0.15 -1.32
N TRP A 237 -8.59 0.99 -2.02
CA TRP A 237 -8.22 1.58 -3.31
C TRP A 237 -7.36 2.85 -3.16
N GLU A 238 -7.41 3.54 -2.02
CA GLU A 238 -6.48 4.62 -1.66
C GLU A 238 -5.08 4.10 -1.31
N LYS A 239 -4.95 2.81 -1.00
CA LYS A 239 -3.75 2.15 -0.47
C LYS A 239 -2.85 1.52 -1.53
N GLY A 240 -3.32 1.28 -2.74
CA GLY A 240 -2.58 0.47 -3.73
C GLY A 240 -1.21 1.03 -4.10
N SER A 241 -0.98 2.35 -4.01
CA SER A 241 0.30 2.97 -4.32
C SER A 241 1.29 2.87 -3.15
N THR A 242 0.83 2.98 -1.90
CA THR A 242 1.69 2.94 -0.70
C THR A 242 2.16 1.52 -0.36
N GLU A 243 1.29 0.51 -0.42
CA GLU A 243 1.69 -0.89 -0.23
C GLU A 243 2.77 -1.31 -1.26
N ASN A 244 2.63 -0.84 -2.50
CA ASN A 244 3.65 -1.03 -3.54
C ASN A 244 4.95 -0.29 -3.20
N ALA A 245 4.90 0.93 -2.64
CA ALA A 245 6.06 1.70 -2.26
C ALA A 245 6.87 1.01 -1.15
N VAL A 246 6.23 0.58 -0.06
CA VAL A 246 6.88 -0.15 1.03
C VAL A 246 7.56 -1.43 0.53
N GLY A 247 6.87 -2.23 -0.30
CA GLY A 247 7.42 -3.46 -0.87
C GLY A 247 8.58 -3.21 -1.85
N PHE A 248 8.49 -2.17 -2.67
CA PHE A 248 9.56 -1.76 -3.58
C PHE A 248 10.81 -1.32 -2.83
N LEU A 249 10.66 -0.44 -1.86
CA LEU A 249 11.77 0.10 -1.07
C LEU A 249 12.45 -0.99 -0.25
N ARG A 250 11.68 -1.90 0.37
CA ARG A 250 12.25 -3.04 1.08
C ARG A 250 13.19 -3.87 0.19
N ARG A 251 12.79 -4.17 -1.04
CA ARG A 251 13.62 -4.94 -1.98
C ARG A 251 14.87 -4.20 -2.48
N ASN A 252 14.80 -2.88 -2.62
CA ASN A 252 15.87 -2.08 -3.21
C ASN A 252 16.86 -1.51 -2.19
N LEU A 253 16.43 -1.35 -0.92
CA LEU A 253 17.24 -0.72 0.14
C LEU A 253 17.65 -1.71 1.23
N MET A 254 16.89 -2.81 1.42
CA MET A 254 17.03 -3.69 2.58
C MET A 254 17.42 -5.13 2.18
N VAL A 255 17.76 -5.34 0.91
CA VAL A 255 18.28 -6.61 0.38
C VAL A 255 19.55 -6.32 -0.41
N PRO A 256 20.71 -6.84 0.05
CA PRO A 256 20.95 -7.61 1.28
C PRO A 256 20.71 -6.78 2.55
N THR A 257 20.64 -7.44 3.71
CA THR A 257 20.46 -6.78 5.01
C THR A 257 21.50 -5.68 5.22
N PRO A 258 21.09 -4.40 5.40
CA PRO A 258 22.03 -3.31 5.54
C PRO A 258 22.78 -3.37 6.87
N SER A 259 24.04 -2.93 6.87
CA SER A 259 24.88 -2.81 8.06
C SER A 259 25.45 -1.40 8.14
N THR A 260 25.33 -0.76 9.30
CA THR A 260 25.72 0.63 9.53
C THR A 260 26.12 0.89 10.97
N GLU A 261 26.82 2.02 11.19
CA GLU A 261 27.22 2.45 12.53
C GLU A 261 26.11 3.10 13.35
N GLY A 262 25.01 3.58 12.70
CA GLY A 262 23.94 4.29 13.41
C GLY A 262 22.71 4.55 12.55
N TRP A 263 21.61 4.93 13.22
CA TRP A 263 20.31 5.19 12.62
C TRP A 263 20.32 6.31 11.58
N ASP A 264 20.96 7.43 11.90
CA ASP A 264 21.04 8.58 10.99
C ASP A 264 21.86 8.26 9.75
N ARG A 265 22.97 7.51 9.91
CA ARG A 265 23.77 7.02 8.78
C ARG A 265 22.97 6.12 7.84
N LEU A 266 22.14 5.25 8.41
CA LEU A 266 21.26 4.39 7.63
C LEU A 266 20.25 5.21 6.85
N THR A 267 19.66 6.22 7.50
CA THR A 267 18.70 7.14 6.86
C THR A 267 19.36 7.91 5.71
N ASP A 268 20.56 8.47 5.91
CA ASP A 268 21.27 9.20 4.87
C ASP A 268 21.55 8.33 3.64
N ALA A 269 22.08 7.12 3.86
CA ALA A 269 22.34 6.18 2.79
C ALA A 269 21.07 5.78 2.01
N TRP A 270 19.94 5.67 2.71
CA TRP A 270 18.66 5.35 2.08
C TRP A 270 18.07 6.53 1.29
N LEU A 271 18.18 7.76 1.80
CA LEU A 271 17.75 8.97 1.09
C LEU A 271 18.54 9.15 -0.22
N GLU A 272 19.87 9.05 -0.17
CA GLU A 272 20.72 9.09 -1.38
C GLU A 272 20.36 7.98 -2.38
N ARG A 273 20.09 6.77 -1.87
CA ARG A 273 19.69 5.67 -2.74
C ARG A 273 18.32 5.91 -3.38
N CYS A 274 17.39 6.55 -2.69
CA CYS A 274 16.10 6.96 -3.24
C CYS A 274 16.26 7.94 -4.39
N ASP A 275 17.15 8.93 -4.29
CA ASP A 275 17.50 9.83 -5.40
C ASP A 275 18.08 9.05 -6.60
N GLY A 276 18.91 8.05 -6.31
CA GLY A 276 19.42 7.15 -7.34
C GLY A 276 18.34 6.37 -8.07
N LEU A 277 17.32 5.87 -7.33
CA LEU A 277 16.18 5.14 -7.89
C LEU A 277 15.25 6.04 -8.70
N ALA A 278 15.17 7.33 -8.37
CA ALA A 278 14.36 8.32 -9.09
C ALA A 278 14.87 8.67 -10.50
N ARG A 279 16.05 8.17 -10.88
CA ARG A 279 16.55 8.25 -12.26
C ARG A 279 15.81 7.31 -13.22
N GLY A 280 15.10 6.32 -12.67
CA GLY A 280 14.24 5.44 -13.46
C GLY A 280 12.98 6.15 -13.94
N ASP A 281 12.38 5.62 -15.02
CA ASP A 281 11.19 6.22 -15.62
C ASP A 281 9.95 5.99 -14.77
N HIS A 282 9.07 6.98 -14.77
CA HIS A 282 7.73 6.86 -14.22
C HIS A 282 6.92 5.86 -15.06
N TYR A 283 6.23 4.94 -14.40
CA TYR A 283 5.56 3.78 -15.02
C TYR A 283 4.45 4.13 -16.01
N ARG A 284 3.92 5.34 -15.98
CA ARG A 284 2.87 5.83 -16.91
C ARG A 284 3.41 6.86 -17.89
N GLU A 285 4.16 7.85 -17.37
CA GLU A 285 4.56 9.04 -18.12
C GLU A 285 5.80 8.80 -18.99
N GLY A 286 6.58 7.74 -18.70
CA GLY A 286 7.78 7.40 -19.48
C GLY A 286 8.90 8.44 -19.42
N VAL A 287 8.86 9.30 -18.40
CA VAL A 287 9.91 10.30 -18.09
C VAL A 287 10.51 9.98 -16.72
N PRO A 288 11.76 10.40 -16.42
CA PRO A 288 12.38 10.16 -15.13
C PRO A 288 11.52 10.67 -13.96
N ILE A 289 11.41 9.87 -12.90
CA ILE A 289 10.66 10.22 -11.68
C ILE A 289 11.15 11.55 -11.11
N ARG A 290 12.47 11.78 -11.10
CA ARG A 290 13.07 13.03 -10.60
C ARG A 290 12.56 14.26 -11.35
N ASP A 291 12.33 14.15 -12.67
CA ASP A 291 11.90 15.28 -13.49
C ASP A 291 10.44 15.65 -13.18
N LEU A 292 9.59 14.65 -12.89
CA LEU A 292 8.24 14.88 -12.38
C LEU A 292 8.25 15.41 -10.94
N PHE A 293 9.24 15.02 -10.14
CA PHE A 293 9.37 15.47 -8.76
C PHE A 293 9.68 16.96 -8.65
N GLU A 294 10.33 17.57 -9.65
CA GLU A 294 10.48 19.04 -9.72
C GLU A 294 9.11 19.74 -9.66
N THR A 295 8.10 19.16 -10.32
CA THR A 295 6.73 19.70 -10.24
C THR A 295 6.13 19.54 -8.83
N ASP A 296 6.42 18.45 -8.12
CA ASP A 296 6.03 18.31 -6.70
C ASP A 296 6.69 19.40 -5.86
N LEU A 297 8.01 19.61 -6.02
CA LEU A 297 8.76 20.62 -5.26
C LEU A 297 8.22 22.03 -5.47
N ASP A 298 7.85 22.41 -6.68
CA ASP A 298 7.27 23.73 -7.01
C ASP A 298 5.94 23.97 -6.27
N HIS A 299 5.23 22.92 -5.89
CA HIS A 299 3.95 22.99 -5.19
C HIS A 299 4.06 22.77 -3.68
N MET A 300 5.26 22.51 -3.15
CA MET A 300 5.52 22.31 -1.72
C MET A 300 5.71 23.66 -0.99
N LEU A 301 5.82 23.61 0.32
CA LEU A 301 6.09 24.76 1.19
C LEU A 301 7.60 24.86 1.42
N PRO A 302 8.17 26.07 1.52
CA PRO A 302 9.56 26.22 1.87
C PRO A 302 9.83 25.77 3.31
N LEU A 303 11.03 25.30 3.59
CA LEU A 303 11.47 25.01 4.94
C LEU A 303 11.47 26.30 5.79
N PRO A 304 11.01 26.23 7.07
CA PRO A 304 11.19 27.32 8.01
C PRO A 304 12.68 27.53 8.35
N PRO A 305 13.06 28.69 8.90
CA PRO A 305 14.46 28.99 9.22
C PRO A 305 15.12 28.02 10.21
N SER A 306 14.34 27.34 11.04
CA SER A 306 14.81 26.33 11.98
C SER A 306 14.00 25.04 11.85
N MET A 307 14.68 23.90 12.03
CA MET A 307 14.02 22.60 12.09
C MET A 307 13.27 22.46 13.41
N PHE A 308 12.13 21.75 13.37
CA PHE A 308 11.38 21.42 14.57
C PHE A 308 12.19 20.52 15.51
N ASP A 309 12.28 20.86 16.79
CA ASP A 309 12.87 19.96 17.80
C ASP A 309 11.88 18.84 18.12
N ALA A 310 12.07 17.67 17.52
CA ALA A 310 11.23 16.49 17.72
C ALA A 310 11.46 15.86 19.10
N CYS A 311 11.29 16.66 20.15
CA CYS A 311 11.49 16.28 21.53
C CYS A 311 10.18 16.38 22.32
N ASP A 312 9.78 15.27 22.93
CA ASP A 312 8.68 15.26 23.90
C ASP A 312 9.23 15.54 25.30
N TRP A 313 8.94 16.73 25.81
CA TRP A 313 9.38 17.17 27.11
C TRP A 313 8.39 16.75 28.20
N ARG A 314 8.86 15.94 29.15
CA ARG A 314 8.06 15.38 30.25
C ARG A 314 8.59 15.78 31.61
N GLY A 315 7.73 16.27 32.49
CA GLY A 315 8.08 16.47 33.89
C GLY A 315 8.22 15.14 34.62
N VAL A 316 9.39 14.87 35.17
CA VAL A 316 9.69 13.64 35.92
C VAL A 316 10.26 13.95 37.27
N LYS A 317 10.09 13.04 38.26
CA LYS A 317 10.70 13.18 39.60
C LYS A 317 11.80 12.16 39.75
N ALA A 318 12.99 12.62 40.10
CA ALA A 318 14.09 11.74 40.47
C ALA A 318 13.85 11.11 41.84
N ASP A 319 14.21 9.86 42.01
CA ASP A 319 14.18 9.18 43.30
C ASP A 319 15.34 9.59 44.21
N ARG A 320 15.47 8.91 45.35
CA ARG A 320 16.53 9.21 46.33
C ARG A 320 17.95 8.95 45.80
N THR A 321 18.09 8.18 44.73
CA THR A 321 19.37 7.89 44.11
C THR A 321 19.65 8.80 42.91
N GLY A 322 18.74 9.70 42.56
CA GLY A 322 18.84 10.53 41.37
C GLY A 322 18.46 9.78 40.08
N THR A 323 17.65 8.72 40.17
CA THR A 323 17.15 7.95 39.05
C THR A 323 15.75 8.41 38.68
N VAL A 324 15.46 8.54 37.39
CA VAL A 324 14.14 8.85 36.84
C VAL A 324 13.57 7.64 36.10
N THR A 325 12.25 7.51 36.07
CA THR A 325 11.56 6.46 35.30
C THR A 325 10.80 7.10 34.17
N ILE A 326 11.06 6.65 32.91
CA ILE A 326 10.40 7.11 31.69
C ILE A 326 10.02 5.86 30.90
N ASP A 327 8.74 5.73 30.54
CA ASP A 327 8.20 4.58 29.79
C ASP A 327 8.64 3.23 30.37
N SER A 328 8.54 3.09 31.69
CA SER A 328 8.94 1.90 32.46
C SER A 328 10.46 1.60 32.50
N ASN A 329 11.30 2.40 31.86
CA ASN A 329 12.76 2.29 31.91
C ASN A 329 13.33 3.27 32.93
N ARG A 330 14.42 2.84 33.59
CA ARG A 330 15.11 3.64 34.62
C ARG A 330 16.37 4.26 34.04
N TYR A 331 16.55 5.58 34.26
CA TYR A 331 17.67 6.37 33.78
C TYR A 331 18.31 7.13 34.94
N LEU A 332 19.63 7.03 35.08
CA LEU A 332 20.38 7.72 36.11
C LEU A 332 20.63 9.18 35.68
N ALA A 333 19.92 10.13 36.26
CA ALA A 333 20.19 11.55 36.06
C ALA A 333 21.41 12.03 36.86
N GLY A 334 21.71 11.38 37.96
CA GLY A 334 22.86 11.64 38.83
C GLY A 334 22.47 12.00 40.28
N PRO A 335 23.30 11.64 41.27
CA PRO A 335 22.99 11.79 42.68
C PRO A 335 22.65 13.23 43.12
N LYS A 336 23.24 14.24 42.47
CA LYS A 336 23.00 15.65 42.73
C LYS A 336 21.54 16.08 42.50
N TRP A 337 20.78 15.30 41.72
CA TRP A 337 19.41 15.58 41.33
C TRP A 337 18.39 14.77 42.18
N HIS A 338 18.82 14.10 43.25
CA HIS A 338 17.97 13.27 44.08
C HIS A 338 16.73 14.04 44.56
N SER A 339 15.59 13.39 44.50
CA SER A 339 14.29 13.93 44.93
C SER A 339 13.81 15.23 44.21
N MET A 340 14.54 15.69 43.19
CA MET A 340 14.18 16.89 42.41
C MET A 340 13.22 16.59 41.28
N ARG A 341 12.44 17.60 40.85
CA ARG A 341 11.68 17.57 39.59
C ARG A 341 12.57 18.01 38.45
N LEU A 342 12.59 17.25 37.39
CA LEU A 342 13.41 17.43 36.17
C LEU A 342 12.50 17.45 34.97
N MET A 343 12.96 18.09 33.89
CA MET A 343 12.36 17.94 32.55
C MET A 343 13.18 16.92 31.77
N ALA A 344 12.56 15.82 31.40
CA ALA A 344 13.17 14.80 30.54
C ALA A 344 12.73 15.02 29.10
N GLY A 345 13.69 15.13 28.18
CA GLY A 345 13.44 15.20 26.76
C GLY A 345 13.56 13.83 26.13
N VAL A 346 12.47 13.33 25.56
CA VAL A 346 12.43 12.06 24.81
C VAL A 346 12.49 12.35 23.33
N ARG A 347 13.48 11.80 22.63
CA ARG A 347 13.66 11.88 21.19
C ARG A 347 13.68 10.48 20.57
N ALA A 348 13.48 10.39 19.26
CA ALA A 348 13.47 9.12 18.53
C ALA A 348 14.68 8.21 18.82
N LEU A 349 15.87 8.80 18.84
CA LEU A 349 17.15 8.08 18.91
C LEU A 349 17.85 8.23 20.25
N TRP A 350 17.31 9.07 21.14
CA TRP A 350 18.02 9.46 22.33
C TRP A 350 17.07 9.97 23.42
N ILE A 351 17.38 9.66 24.67
CA ILE A 351 16.72 10.23 25.87
C ILE A 351 17.75 11.05 26.62
N GLY A 352 17.46 12.33 26.80
CA GLY A 352 18.28 13.23 27.57
C GLY A 352 17.48 13.95 28.65
N TYR A 353 18.16 14.67 29.50
CA TYR A 353 17.48 15.55 30.46
C TYR A 353 18.11 16.93 30.44
N ASN A 354 17.26 17.96 30.57
CA ASN A 354 17.69 19.33 30.91
C ASN A 354 17.23 19.62 32.31
N VAL A 355 18.11 20.23 33.06
CA VAL A 355 17.78 20.79 34.38
C VAL A 355 17.37 22.23 34.14
N LEU A 356 16.09 22.52 34.37
CA LEU A 356 15.66 23.93 34.48
C LEU A 356 16.07 24.41 35.85
N ASP A 357 17.00 25.36 35.90
CA ASP A 357 17.41 26.07 37.14
C ASP A 357 16.31 27.01 37.67
N SER A 358 15.09 26.83 37.27
CA SER A 358 13.96 27.61 37.77
C SER A 358 12.90 26.69 38.36
N PRO A 359 12.47 26.93 39.63
CA PRO A 359 11.33 26.21 40.18
C PRO A 359 10.10 26.56 39.33
N MET A 360 9.44 25.51 38.78
CA MET A 360 8.11 25.70 38.20
C MET A 360 7.22 26.31 39.30
N ARG A 361 6.73 27.53 39.08
CA ARG A 361 5.65 28.10 39.89
C ARG A 361 4.42 27.25 39.63
N ASP A 362 3.85 26.71 40.71
CA ASP A 362 2.53 26.11 40.70
C ASP A 362 1.52 27.21 40.32
N GLU A 363 0.96 27.16 39.11
CA GLU A 363 -0.28 27.82 38.74
C GLU A 363 -1.38 26.78 38.59
#